data_46c47c1ff4a474eac1e6cdd64a53ce1c
#
_entry.id   46c47c1ff4a474eac1e6cdd64a53ce1c
#
_cell.length_a   1.000
_cell.length_b   1.000
_cell.length_c   1.000
_cell.angle_alpha   90.00
_cell.angle_beta   90.00
_cell.angle_gamma   90.00
#
_symmetry.space_group_name_H-M   'P 1'
#
loop_
_entity.id
_entity.type
_entity.pdbx_description
1 polymer ?
#
loop_
_entity_poly.entity_id
_entity_poly.type
_entity_poly.pdbx_seq_one_letter_code
_entity_poly.pdbx_strand_id
1 'polypeptide(L)'
;LVYIKTDTGLTSVSYTTELSVLDNLLDEIGRELEIENLCNLFLSSDCRAYDNALPEAYSDAEIRRFNSALTKLKPQLGRCLIIHQMLGTRIEDTLTLRRDCLSEKSGHYFITILQHKTRKYKRPVSDQLAEVIRKAIEVSEKDHPDSEYIFLQDNGKLYTDSMLKYHVNIMIYENDIRDDNGNYFEFRTHRFRHTFGVKLTEMHLDDWTIARLLGHKRLNNVQHYRKMSNQRMADETREVR
;
A
#
# COMPACT_ATOMS: atom_id res chain seq x y z
N LEU A 1 30.31 13.50 0.23
CA LEU A 1 30.10 12.02 0.31
C LEU A 1 30.38 11.49 1.72
N VAL A 2 31.50 11.80 2.34
CA VAL A 2 31.83 11.32 3.71
C VAL A 2 30.74 11.71 4.69
N TYR A 3 30.28 12.96 4.71
CA TYR A 3 29.20 13.43 5.58
C TYR A 3 27.91 12.63 5.36
N ILE A 4 27.46 12.48 4.11
CA ILE A 4 26.24 11.71 3.80
C ILE A 4 26.39 10.23 4.20
N LYS A 5 27.62 9.66 4.08
CA LYS A 5 27.91 8.26 4.45
C LYS A 5 27.89 8.01 5.97
N THR A 6 28.33 8.97 6.78
CA THR A 6 28.62 8.74 8.19
C THR A 6 27.63 9.38 9.16
N ASP A 7 27.08 10.56 8.82
CA ASP A 7 26.42 11.41 9.82
C ASP A 7 24.88 11.48 9.69
N THR A 8 24.28 10.95 8.61
CA THR A 8 22.85 11.15 8.38
C THR A 8 21.95 10.02 8.90
N GLY A 9 22.52 8.87 9.28
CA GLY A 9 21.71 7.71 9.73
C GLY A 9 20.71 7.18 8.69
N LEU A 10 20.88 7.56 7.41
CA LEU A 10 19.97 7.19 6.33
C LEU A 10 20.00 5.69 6.05
N THR A 11 18.83 5.13 5.73
CA THR A 11 18.75 3.78 5.19
C THR A 11 19.49 3.67 3.86
N SER A 12 19.92 2.46 3.48
CA SER A 12 20.61 2.23 2.19
C SER A 12 19.81 2.73 0.99
N VAL A 13 18.49 2.60 1.04
CA VAL A 13 17.57 3.07 -0.02
C VAL A 13 17.54 4.60 -0.06
N SER A 14 17.34 5.26 1.08
CA SER A 14 17.30 6.73 1.16
C SER A 14 18.63 7.33 0.73
N TYR A 15 19.74 6.77 1.21
CA TYR A 15 21.08 7.17 0.84
C TYR A 15 21.31 7.11 -0.69
N THR A 16 21.01 5.97 -1.31
CA THR A 16 21.17 5.78 -2.76
C THR A 16 20.23 6.69 -3.57
N THR A 17 19.04 6.96 -3.05
CA THR A 17 18.10 7.89 -3.70
C THR A 17 18.60 9.31 -3.65
N GLU A 18 19.11 9.77 -2.52
CA GLU A 18 19.69 11.12 -2.39
C GLU A 18 20.94 11.30 -3.25
N LEU A 19 21.81 10.28 -3.31
CA LEU A 19 22.94 10.30 -4.23
C LEU A 19 22.50 10.43 -5.68
N SER A 20 21.51 9.66 -6.12
CA SER A 20 21.01 9.72 -7.49
C SER A 20 20.38 11.05 -7.84
N VAL A 21 19.69 11.71 -6.88
CA VAL A 21 19.14 13.06 -7.08
C VAL A 21 20.25 14.08 -7.21
N LEU A 22 21.28 13.99 -6.35
CA LEU A 22 22.44 14.88 -6.39
C LEU A 22 23.25 14.69 -7.69
N ASP A 23 23.47 13.45 -8.11
CA ASP A 23 24.16 13.12 -9.36
C ASP A 23 23.46 13.74 -10.57
N ASN A 24 22.16 13.51 -10.69
CA ASN A 24 21.37 14.11 -11.77
C ASN A 24 21.41 15.63 -11.77
N LEU A 25 21.35 16.26 -10.59
CA LEU A 25 21.45 17.73 -10.45
C LEU A 25 22.82 18.25 -10.89
N LEU A 26 23.89 17.59 -10.46
CA LEU A 26 25.26 17.98 -10.82
C LEU A 26 25.54 17.75 -12.31
N ASP A 27 25.01 16.67 -12.88
CA ASP A 27 25.08 16.40 -14.32
C ASP A 27 24.37 17.48 -15.14
N GLU A 28 23.22 17.97 -14.66
CA GLU A 28 22.47 19.02 -15.32
C GLU A 28 23.21 20.36 -15.26
N ILE A 29 23.72 20.72 -14.08
CA ILE A 29 24.55 21.94 -13.89
C ILE A 29 25.82 21.84 -14.73
N GLY A 30 26.50 20.68 -14.74
CA GLY A 30 27.71 20.47 -15.54
C GLY A 30 27.49 20.67 -17.02
N ARG A 31 26.35 20.18 -17.54
CA ARG A 31 25.96 20.36 -18.94
C ARG A 31 25.60 21.82 -19.28
N GLU A 32 24.82 22.47 -18.43
CA GLU A 32 24.39 23.87 -18.65
C GLU A 32 25.54 24.87 -18.55
N LEU A 33 26.48 24.63 -17.65
CA LEU A 33 27.64 25.52 -17.42
C LEU A 33 28.94 25.06 -18.14
N GLU A 34 28.85 23.99 -18.94
CA GLU A 34 30.01 23.38 -19.64
C GLU A 34 31.18 22.99 -18.68
N ILE A 35 30.83 22.53 -17.48
CA ILE A 35 31.79 22.09 -16.45
C ILE A 35 31.85 20.56 -16.45
N GLU A 36 32.69 19.98 -17.27
CA GLU A 36 32.85 18.50 -17.44
C GLU A 36 33.09 17.76 -16.12
N ASN A 37 33.84 18.37 -15.18
CA ASN A 37 34.16 17.76 -13.89
C ASN A 37 32.97 17.58 -12.94
N LEU A 38 31.79 18.11 -13.24
CA LEU A 38 30.58 17.91 -12.48
C LEU A 38 29.75 16.70 -13.01
N CYS A 39 30.06 16.23 -14.22
CA CYS A 39 29.34 15.12 -14.83
C CYS A 39 29.87 13.76 -14.37
N ASN A 40 28.98 12.80 -14.11
CA ASN A 40 29.31 11.44 -13.69
C ASN A 40 30.24 11.38 -12.44
N LEU A 41 29.99 12.24 -11.47
CA LEU A 41 30.81 12.37 -10.26
C LEU A 41 30.66 11.16 -9.32
N PHE A 42 29.50 10.50 -9.34
CA PHE A 42 29.22 9.36 -8.49
C PHE A 42 29.31 8.05 -9.27
N LEU A 43 29.93 7.07 -8.67
CA LEU A 43 30.09 5.74 -9.22
C LEU A 43 29.08 4.77 -8.57
N SER A 44 28.78 3.68 -9.25
CA SER A 44 27.93 2.61 -8.69
C SER A 44 28.48 2.05 -7.37
N SER A 45 29.81 2.12 -7.16
CA SER A 45 30.47 1.76 -5.90
C SER A 45 30.18 2.71 -4.74
N ASP A 46 29.70 3.92 -5.00
CA ASP A 46 29.31 4.88 -3.99
C ASP A 46 27.93 4.60 -3.41
N CYS A 47 27.11 3.84 -4.15
CA CYS A 47 25.83 3.37 -3.68
C CYS A 47 26.01 2.31 -2.59
N ARG A 48 25.18 2.39 -1.52
CA ARG A 48 25.13 1.31 -0.52
C ARG A 48 24.40 0.10 -1.08
N ALA A 49 24.88 -1.10 -0.76
CA ALA A 49 24.13 -2.32 -1.06
C ALA A 49 22.74 -2.23 -0.43
N TYR A 50 21.73 -2.62 -1.21
CA TYR A 50 20.36 -2.64 -0.70
C TYR A 50 20.24 -3.64 0.44
N ASP A 51 19.72 -3.17 1.55
CA ASP A 51 19.28 -4.05 2.61
C ASP A 51 18.04 -4.81 2.10
N ASN A 52 18.21 -6.11 1.85
CA ASN A 52 17.17 -6.97 1.28
C ASN A 52 16.17 -7.45 2.36
N ALA A 53 15.90 -6.64 3.39
CA ALA A 53 14.86 -6.96 4.33
C ALA A 53 13.53 -7.17 3.60
N LEU A 54 12.92 -8.33 3.81
CA LEU A 54 11.62 -8.61 3.23
C LEU A 54 10.58 -7.67 3.84
N PRO A 55 9.65 -7.14 3.01
CA PRO A 55 8.54 -6.39 3.54
C PRO A 55 7.73 -7.23 4.51
N GLU A 56 7.20 -6.62 5.56
CA GLU A 56 6.39 -7.31 6.54
C GLU A 56 4.92 -7.40 6.09
N ALA A 57 4.28 -8.53 6.41
CA ALA A 57 2.84 -8.72 6.34
C ALA A 57 2.24 -8.75 7.75
N TYR A 58 0.97 -8.42 7.89
CA TYR A 58 0.23 -8.63 9.14
C TYR A 58 -0.13 -10.09 9.30
N SER A 59 -0.10 -10.58 10.53
CA SER A 59 -0.64 -11.89 10.87
C SER A 59 -2.18 -11.89 10.81
N ASP A 60 -2.78 -13.06 10.73
CA ASP A 60 -4.25 -13.16 10.77
C ASP A 60 -4.81 -12.75 12.13
N ALA A 61 -4.04 -12.94 13.22
CA ALA A 61 -4.43 -12.50 14.55
C ALA A 61 -4.42 -10.96 14.65
N GLU A 62 -3.38 -10.31 14.14
CA GLU A 62 -3.30 -8.84 14.04
C GLU A 62 -4.46 -8.27 13.22
N ILE A 63 -4.75 -8.85 12.05
CA ILE A 63 -5.87 -8.42 11.19
C ILE A 63 -7.21 -8.59 11.92
N ARG A 64 -7.44 -9.69 12.64
CA ARG A 64 -8.68 -9.88 13.41
C ARG A 64 -8.83 -8.83 14.52
N ARG A 65 -7.76 -8.56 15.30
CA ARG A 65 -7.79 -7.52 16.36
C ARG A 65 -8.08 -6.15 15.76
N PHE A 66 -7.39 -5.79 14.70
CA PHE A 66 -7.59 -4.53 14.00
C PHE A 66 -9.03 -4.40 13.47
N ASN A 67 -9.54 -5.42 12.78
CA ASN A 67 -10.87 -5.40 12.17
C ASN A 67 -12.00 -5.34 13.21
N SER A 68 -11.83 -5.93 14.40
CA SER A 68 -12.82 -5.84 15.48
C SER A 68 -13.02 -4.41 15.98
N ALA A 69 -12.01 -3.56 15.85
CA ALA A 69 -12.07 -2.16 16.25
C ALA A 69 -12.57 -1.19 15.15
N LEU A 70 -12.71 -1.64 13.90
CA LEU A 70 -13.15 -0.76 12.80
C LEU A 70 -14.54 -0.13 13.05
N THR A 71 -15.38 -0.77 13.86
CA THR A 71 -16.68 -0.24 14.28
C THR A 71 -16.58 1.03 15.14
N LYS A 72 -15.41 1.33 15.68
CA LYS A 72 -15.11 2.55 16.45
C LYS A 72 -14.75 3.75 15.57
N LEU A 73 -14.45 3.51 14.29
CA LEU A 73 -14.26 4.57 13.32
C LEU A 73 -15.59 5.08 12.77
N LYS A 74 -15.56 6.27 12.14
CA LYS A 74 -16.66 6.69 11.26
C LYS A 74 -16.97 5.55 10.27
N PRO A 75 -18.23 5.16 10.07
CA PRO A 75 -18.60 3.99 9.27
C PRO A 75 -18.00 3.99 7.86
N GLN A 76 -17.86 5.16 7.25
CA GLN A 76 -17.31 5.30 5.91
C GLN A 76 -15.78 5.02 5.88
N LEU A 77 -15.04 5.42 6.93
CA LEU A 77 -13.63 5.07 7.07
C LEU A 77 -13.43 3.57 7.34
N GLY A 78 -14.31 2.96 8.15
CA GLY A 78 -14.30 1.52 8.35
C GLY A 78 -14.50 0.74 7.04
N ARG A 79 -15.48 1.15 6.20
CA ARG A 79 -15.69 0.57 4.88
C ARG A 79 -14.48 0.78 3.96
N CYS A 80 -13.89 1.97 3.97
CA CYS A 80 -12.67 2.26 3.21
C CYS A 80 -11.55 1.27 3.54
N LEU A 81 -11.30 1.01 4.82
CA LEU A 81 -10.26 0.08 5.27
C LEU A 81 -10.57 -1.38 4.93
N ILE A 82 -11.83 -1.81 5.03
CA ILE A 82 -12.25 -3.15 4.59
C ILE A 82 -12.00 -3.30 3.08
N ILE A 83 -12.44 -2.34 2.28
CA ILE A 83 -12.23 -2.34 0.83
C ILE A 83 -10.74 -2.35 0.50
N HIS A 84 -9.95 -1.51 1.19
CA HIS A 84 -8.49 -1.46 1.02
C HIS A 84 -7.82 -2.81 1.29
N GLN A 85 -8.17 -3.48 2.39
CA GLN A 85 -7.65 -4.81 2.75
C GLN A 85 -8.03 -5.87 1.72
N MET A 86 -9.31 -5.93 1.32
CA MET A 86 -9.82 -6.92 0.40
C MET A 86 -9.38 -6.71 -1.06
N LEU A 87 -9.01 -5.50 -1.42
CA LEU A 87 -8.47 -5.17 -2.72
C LEU A 87 -6.94 -5.24 -2.78
N GLY A 88 -6.24 -5.02 -1.67
CA GLY A 88 -4.78 -4.89 -1.68
C GLY A 88 -4.27 -3.77 -2.59
N THR A 89 -5.06 -2.72 -2.81
CA THR A 89 -4.72 -1.54 -3.62
C THR A 89 -3.69 -0.65 -2.91
N ARG A 90 -3.13 0.35 -3.59
CA ARG A 90 -2.50 1.46 -2.88
C ARG A 90 -3.57 2.28 -2.19
N ILE A 91 -3.25 2.90 -1.06
CA ILE A 91 -4.25 3.64 -0.29
C ILE A 91 -4.86 4.79 -1.10
N GLU A 92 -4.06 5.50 -1.87
CA GLU A 92 -4.52 6.57 -2.75
C GLU A 92 -5.53 6.07 -3.78
N ASP A 93 -5.28 4.88 -4.38
CA ASP A 93 -6.20 4.26 -5.34
C ASP A 93 -7.54 3.87 -4.66
N THR A 94 -7.53 3.55 -3.35
CA THR A 94 -8.75 3.27 -2.59
C THR A 94 -9.49 4.55 -2.23
N LEU A 95 -8.78 5.57 -1.72
CA LEU A 95 -9.38 6.85 -1.31
C LEU A 95 -9.99 7.61 -2.48
N THR A 96 -9.48 7.40 -3.69
CA THR A 96 -9.98 8.03 -4.93
C THR A 96 -10.92 7.13 -5.72
N LEU A 97 -11.51 6.10 -5.11
CA LEU A 97 -12.53 5.29 -5.76
C LEU A 97 -13.75 6.14 -6.14
N ARG A 98 -14.19 5.98 -7.37
CA ARG A 98 -15.36 6.68 -7.92
C ARG A 98 -16.63 5.86 -7.71
N ARG A 99 -17.78 6.52 -7.70
CA ARG A 99 -19.09 5.86 -7.55
C ARG A 99 -19.42 4.91 -8.71
N ASP A 100 -18.89 5.19 -9.89
CA ASP A 100 -19.05 4.36 -11.09
C ASP A 100 -18.06 3.16 -11.13
N CYS A 101 -17.31 2.92 -10.04
CA CYS A 101 -16.28 1.88 -10.01
C CYS A 101 -16.84 0.46 -10.09
N LEU A 102 -18.06 0.21 -9.60
CA LEU A 102 -18.65 -1.12 -9.53
C LEU A 102 -19.51 -1.40 -10.78
N SER A 103 -19.37 -2.59 -11.34
CA SER A 103 -20.21 -3.05 -12.46
C SER A 103 -20.50 -4.53 -12.32
N GLU A 104 -21.65 -4.96 -12.83
CA GLU A 104 -22.05 -6.36 -12.88
C GLU A 104 -22.05 -6.84 -14.34
N LYS A 105 -21.60 -8.08 -14.54
CA LYS A 105 -21.65 -8.75 -15.84
C LYS A 105 -21.82 -10.25 -15.63
N SER A 106 -22.86 -10.82 -16.20
CA SER A 106 -23.16 -12.28 -16.13
C SER A 106 -23.17 -12.82 -14.69
N GLY A 107 -23.77 -12.08 -13.74
CA GLY A 107 -23.86 -12.48 -12.33
C GLY A 107 -22.55 -12.34 -11.54
N HIS A 108 -21.53 -11.71 -12.10
CA HIS A 108 -20.27 -11.44 -11.42
C HIS A 108 -20.01 -9.94 -11.30
N TYR A 109 -19.52 -9.55 -10.12
CA TYR A 109 -19.16 -8.15 -9.86
C TYR A 109 -17.71 -7.86 -10.24
N PHE A 110 -17.51 -6.67 -10.78
CA PHE A 110 -16.20 -6.17 -11.16
C PHE A 110 -16.00 -4.76 -10.63
N ILE A 111 -14.79 -4.49 -10.13
CA ILE A 111 -14.39 -3.15 -9.75
C ILE A 111 -13.41 -2.58 -10.80
N THR A 112 -13.61 -1.31 -11.12
CA THR A 112 -12.72 -0.52 -11.96
C THR A 112 -11.91 0.42 -11.07
N ILE A 113 -10.60 0.34 -11.11
CA ILE A 113 -9.67 1.13 -10.29
C ILE A 113 -8.85 2.02 -11.21
N LEU A 114 -8.79 3.32 -10.88
CA LEU A 114 -7.94 4.30 -11.54
C LEU A 114 -6.66 4.45 -10.72
N GLN A 115 -5.55 3.94 -11.22
CA GLN A 115 -4.25 4.16 -10.56
C GLN A 115 -3.76 5.58 -10.84
N HIS A 116 -3.40 6.30 -9.79
CA HIS A 116 -3.07 7.74 -9.79
C HIS A 116 -2.08 8.20 -10.88
N LYS A 117 -1.27 7.33 -11.43
CA LYS A 117 -0.23 7.74 -12.39
C LYS A 117 -0.35 7.15 -13.79
N THR A 118 -1.20 6.13 -14.07
CA THR A 118 -1.05 5.50 -15.38
C THR A 118 -2.14 4.57 -15.90
N ARG A 119 -3.07 4.03 -15.12
CA ARG A 119 -3.87 2.93 -15.66
C ARG A 119 -5.23 2.73 -15.01
N LYS A 120 -6.24 2.65 -15.87
CA LYS A 120 -7.55 2.06 -15.52
C LYS A 120 -7.43 0.54 -15.65
N TYR A 121 -7.74 -0.21 -14.61
CA TYR A 121 -7.83 -1.67 -14.69
C TYR A 121 -9.09 -2.17 -14.01
N LYS A 122 -9.60 -3.29 -14.53
CA LYS A 122 -10.83 -3.93 -14.06
C LYS A 122 -10.51 -5.32 -13.54
N ARG A 123 -11.08 -5.68 -12.38
CA ARG A 123 -10.89 -7.01 -11.79
C ARG A 123 -12.17 -7.50 -11.13
N PRO A 124 -12.37 -8.84 -11.03
CA PRO A 124 -13.50 -9.39 -10.30
C PRO A 124 -13.40 -9.10 -8.80
N VAL A 125 -14.55 -9.03 -8.16
CA VAL A 125 -14.70 -8.92 -6.69
C VAL A 125 -15.78 -9.89 -6.21
N SER A 126 -15.66 -10.32 -4.95
CA SER A 126 -16.68 -11.16 -4.33
C SER A 126 -17.98 -10.38 -4.10
N ASP A 127 -19.10 -11.11 -3.97
CA ASP A 127 -20.40 -10.52 -3.67
C ASP A 127 -20.36 -9.74 -2.35
N GLN A 128 -19.67 -10.28 -1.34
CA GLN A 128 -19.49 -9.60 -0.06
C GLN A 128 -18.77 -8.26 -0.21
N LEU A 129 -17.70 -8.20 -1.01
CA LEU A 129 -16.98 -6.94 -1.25
C LEU A 129 -17.83 -5.97 -2.07
N ALA A 130 -18.56 -6.46 -3.07
CA ALA A 130 -19.47 -5.65 -3.87
C ALA A 130 -20.55 -4.99 -3.00
N GLU A 131 -21.07 -5.72 -1.99
CA GLU A 131 -22.05 -5.18 -1.04
C GLU A 131 -21.47 -4.07 -0.18
N VAL A 132 -20.24 -4.23 0.33
CA VAL A 132 -19.55 -3.18 1.11
C VAL A 132 -19.32 -1.93 0.25
N ILE A 133 -18.91 -2.11 -1.01
CA ILE A 133 -18.69 -1.00 -1.96
C ILE A 133 -20.02 -0.29 -2.26
N ARG A 134 -21.09 -1.04 -2.54
CA ARG A 134 -22.43 -0.51 -2.81
C ARG A 134 -22.92 0.34 -1.64
N LYS A 135 -22.77 -0.18 -0.41
CA LYS A 135 -23.13 0.56 0.79
C LYS A 135 -22.32 1.85 0.97
N ALA A 136 -21.03 1.81 0.62
CA ALA A 136 -20.18 3.01 0.66
C ALA A 136 -20.62 4.06 -0.39
N ILE A 137 -21.05 3.62 -1.58
CA ILE A 137 -21.58 4.49 -2.64
C ILE A 137 -22.89 5.14 -2.18
N GLU A 138 -23.86 4.36 -1.68
CA GLU A 138 -25.14 4.88 -1.19
C GLU A 138 -24.98 5.98 -0.14
N VAL A 139 -24.07 5.77 0.82
CA VAL A 139 -23.79 6.78 1.86
C VAL A 139 -23.16 8.03 1.25
N SER A 140 -22.21 7.86 0.33
CA SER A 140 -21.58 8.99 -0.34
C SER A 140 -22.56 9.80 -1.22
N GLU A 141 -23.49 9.14 -1.91
CA GLU A 141 -24.53 9.80 -2.71
C GLU A 141 -25.48 10.62 -1.85
N LYS A 142 -25.83 10.11 -0.67
CA LYS A 142 -26.68 10.80 0.29
C LYS A 142 -26.00 12.02 0.90
N ASP A 143 -24.74 11.84 1.34
CA ASP A 143 -24.05 12.87 2.11
C ASP A 143 -23.40 13.95 1.23
N HIS A 144 -23.01 13.60 0.01
CA HIS A 144 -22.30 14.48 -0.93
C HIS A 144 -22.79 14.30 -2.38
N PRO A 145 -24.05 14.63 -2.73
CA PRO A 145 -24.67 14.29 -4.02
C PRO A 145 -23.89 14.77 -5.24
N ASP A 146 -23.19 15.88 -5.14
CA ASP A 146 -22.45 16.51 -6.25
C ASP A 146 -21.04 15.90 -6.48
N SER A 147 -20.61 14.95 -5.67
CA SER A 147 -19.28 14.35 -5.81
C SER A 147 -19.32 13.07 -6.63
N GLU A 148 -18.28 12.82 -7.38
CA GLU A 148 -18.04 11.57 -8.10
C GLU A 148 -17.29 10.50 -7.26
N TYR A 149 -16.79 10.88 -6.09
CA TYR A 149 -15.95 10.02 -5.22
C TYR A 149 -16.74 9.42 -4.06
N ILE A 150 -16.25 8.27 -3.56
CA ILE A 150 -16.90 7.53 -2.47
C ILE A 150 -16.45 8.03 -1.09
N PHE A 151 -15.15 8.31 -0.91
CA PHE A 151 -14.55 8.57 0.40
C PHE A 151 -14.24 10.05 0.60
N LEU A 152 -15.20 10.75 1.20
CA LEU A 152 -15.15 12.18 1.43
C LEU A 152 -15.25 12.49 2.93
N GLN A 153 -14.60 13.57 3.32
CA GLN A 153 -14.75 14.21 4.61
C GLN A 153 -16.10 14.94 4.68
N ASP A 154 -16.52 15.31 5.88
CA ASP A 154 -17.76 16.05 6.11
C ASP A 154 -17.80 17.38 5.31
N ASN A 155 -16.64 17.96 5.01
CA ASN A 155 -16.50 19.19 4.20
C ASN A 155 -16.47 18.95 2.68
N GLY A 156 -16.71 17.72 2.22
CA GLY A 156 -16.72 17.33 0.80
C GLY A 156 -15.35 17.14 0.15
N LYS A 157 -14.25 17.30 0.91
CA LYS A 157 -12.90 17.05 0.40
C LYS A 157 -12.55 15.56 0.47
N LEU A 158 -11.69 15.09 -0.41
CA LEU A 158 -11.15 13.72 -0.34
C LEU A 158 -10.37 13.51 0.97
N TYR A 159 -10.47 12.31 1.52
CA TYR A 159 -9.54 11.89 2.56
C TYR A 159 -8.14 11.75 1.99
N THR A 160 -7.14 12.14 2.76
CA THR A 160 -5.72 11.88 2.48
C THR A 160 -5.21 10.69 3.31
N ASP A 161 -4.11 10.07 2.88
CA ASP A 161 -3.44 9.01 3.65
C ASP A 161 -3.08 9.47 5.07
N SER A 162 -2.59 10.70 5.21
CA SER A 162 -2.23 11.28 6.52
C SER A 162 -3.43 11.43 7.45
N MET A 163 -4.58 11.87 6.92
CA MET A 163 -5.80 12.00 7.73
C MET A 163 -6.36 10.64 8.11
N LEU A 164 -6.35 9.67 7.18
CA LEU A 164 -6.75 8.30 7.49
C LEU A 164 -5.89 7.73 8.61
N LYS A 165 -4.56 7.85 8.50
CA LYS A 165 -3.61 7.42 9.54
C LYS A 165 -3.87 8.08 10.88
N TYR A 166 -4.16 9.36 10.90
CA TYR A 166 -4.50 10.08 12.12
C TYR A 166 -5.71 9.46 12.84
N HIS A 167 -6.84 9.27 12.14
CA HIS A 167 -8.04 8.69 12.73
C HIS A 167 -7.83 7.23 13.18
N VAL A 168 -7.10 6.45 12.38
CA VAL A 168 -6.80 5.05 12.71
C VAL A 168 -5.88 4.94 13.93
N ASN A 169 -4.85 5.79 14.03
CA ASN A 169 -3.95 5.78 15.17
C ASN A 169 -4.68 6.16 16.47
N ILE A 170 -5.57 7.15 16.44
CA ILE A 170 -6.43 7.45 17.61
C ILE A 170 -7.22 6.21 18.02
N MET A 171 -7.91 5.56 17.07
CA MET A 171 -8.65 4.33 17.35
C MET A 171 -7.77 3.24 17.97
N ILE A 172 -6.55 3.05 17.46
CA ILE A 172 -5.60 2.06 17.98
C ILE A 172 -5.25 2.35 19.45
N TYR A 173 -4.91 3.59 19.76
CA TYR A 173 -4.52 3.99 21.13
C TYR A 173 -5.70 3.94 22.09
N GLU A 174 -6.86 4.46 21.72
CA GLU A 174 -8.06 4.49 22.56
C GLU A 174 -8.63 3.09 22.87
N ASN A 175 -8.42 2.12 21.98
CA ASN A 175 -8.93 0.76 22.14
C ASN A 175 -7.83 -0.27 22.44
N ASP A 176 -6.62 0.18 22.78
CA ASP A 176 -5.46 -0.65 23.15
C ASP A 176 -5.20 -1.81 22.18
N ILE A 177 -5.22 -1.53 20.87
CA ILE A 177 -4.99 -2.56 19.86
C ILE A 177 -3.50 -2.86 19.78
N ARG A 178 -3.13 -4.12 20.03
CA ARG A 178 -1.75 -4.59 20.09
C ARG A 178 -1.40 -5.50 18.91
N ASP A 179 -0.11 -5.47 18.53
CA ASP A 179 0.50 -6.44 17.62
C ASP A 179 0.74 -7.79 18.34
N ASP A 180 1.34 -8.74 17.65
CA ASP A 180 1.65 -10.07 18.22
C ASP A 180 2.78 -10.02 19.27
N ASN A 181 3.56 -8.94 19.32
CA ASN A 181 4.63 -8.72 20.29
C ASN A 181 4.17 -7.91 21.50
N GLY A 182 2.89 -7.51 21.57
CA GLY A 182 2.34 -6.70 22.64
C GLY A 182 2.59 -5.19 22.52
N ASN A 183 3.21 -4.73 21.44
CA ASN A 183 3.31 -3.30 21.13
C ASN A 183 2.01 -2.77 20.57
N TYR A 184 1.83 -1.44 20.52
CA TYR A 184 0.71 -0.88 19.78
C TYR A 184 0.76 -1.29 18.31
N PHE A 185 -0.41 -1.65 17.76
CA PHE A 185 -0.52 -2.04 16.35
C PHE A 185 0.01 -0.92 15.45
N GLU A 186 1.03 -1.21 14.65
CA GLU A 186 1.60 -0.26 13.72
C GLU A 186 0.80 -0.22 12.42
N PHE A 187 0.00 0.83 12.24
CA PHE A 187 -0.82 0.98 11.05
C PHE A 187 0.00 1.49 9.87
N ARG A 188 0.26 0.59 8.92
CA ARG A 188 0.92 0.89 7.63
C ARG A 188 0.04 0.43 6.48
N THR A 189 -0.49 1.37 5.70
CA THR A 189 -1.39 1.08 4.57
C THR A 189 -0.77 0.11 3.56
N HIS A 190 0.54 0.23 3.29
CA HIS A 190 1.22 -0.64 2.36
C HIS A 190 1.41 -2.08 2.88
N ARG A 191 1.50 -2.26 4.20
CA ARG A 191 1.59 -3.58 4.85
C ARG A 191 0.31 -4.42 4.61
N PHE A 192 -0.87 -3.81 4.53
CA PHE A 192 -2.11 -4.49 4.11
C PHE A 192 -2.02 -5.04 2.70
N ARG A 193 -1.42 -4.27 1.79
CA ARG A 193 -1.19 -4.74 0.42
C ARG A 193 -0.21 -5.92 0.37
N HIS A 194 0.84 -5.91 1.20
CA HIS A 194 1.74 -7.05 1.33
C HIS A 194 1.00 -8.28 1.89
N THR A 195 0.20 -8.09 2.94
CA THR A 195 -0.64 -9.15 3.52
C THR A 195 -1.57 -9.76 2.45
N PHE A 196 -2.22 -8.94 1.64
CA PHE A 196 -3.05 -9.42 0.55
C PHE A 196 -2.23 -10.19 -0.50
N GLY A 197 -1.05 -9.69 -0.89
CA GLY A 197 -0.15 -10.35 -1.84
C GLY A 197 0.33 -11.72 -1.33
N VAL A 198 0.68 -11.82 -0.05
CA VAL A 198 1.04 -13.10 0.60
C VAL A 198 -0.13 -14.08 0.56
N LYS A 199 -1.34 -13.66 0.92
CA LYS A 199 -2.55 -14.50 0.85
C LYS A 199 -2.82 -15.04 -0.55
N LEU A 200 -2.65 -14.21 -1.60
CA LEU A 200 -2.79 -14.69 -2.98
C LEU A 200 -1.74 -15.75 -3.34
N THR A 201 -0.53 -15.62 -2.79
CA THR A 201 0.54 -16.62 -2.98
C THR A 201 0.23 -17.93 -2.25
N GLU A 202 -0.29 -17.86 -1.03
CA GLU A 202 -0.74 -19.02 -0.24
C GLU A 202 -1.92 -19.75 -0.89
N MET A 203 -2.74 -19.06 -1.67
CA MET A 203 -3.79 -19.64 -2.52
C MET A 203 -3.23 -20.29 -3.80
N HIS A 204 -1.92 -20.39 -3.95
CA HIS A 204 -1.21 -20.97 -5.09
C HIS A 204 -1.55 -20.36 -6.45
N LEU A 205 -1.93 -19.09 -6.48
CA LEU A 205 -2.14 -18.38 -7.75
C LEU A 205 -0.80 -18.15 -8.46
N ASP A 206 -0.85 -18.15 -9.80
CA ASP A 206 0.32 -17.84 -10.62
C ASP A 206 0.70 -16.35 -10.55
N ASP A 207 1.96 -16.04 -10.88
CA ASP A 207 2.53 -14.69 -10.74
C ASP A 207 1.82 -13.65 -11.62
N TRP A 208 1.34 -14.05 -12.80
CA TRP A 208 0.60 -13.15 -13.68
C TRP A 208 -0.76 -12.78 -13.08
N THR A 209 -1.46 -13.75 -12.53
CA THR A 209 -2.73 -13.53 -11.84
C THR A 209 -2.54 -12.63 -10.62
N ILE A 210 -1.51 -12.88 -9.79
CA ILE A 210 -1.19 -12.02 -8.63
C ILE A 210 -0.85 -10.60 -9.10
N ALA A 211 0.02 -10.45 -10.10
CA ALA A 211 0.39 -9.15 -10.65
C ALA A 211 -0.84 -8.39 -11.16
N ARG A 212 -1.73 -9.07 -11.88
CA ARG A 212 -2.96 -8.49 -12.43
C ARG A 212 -3.93 -8.05 -11.33
N LEU A 213 -4.13 -8.87 -10.30
CA LEU A 213 -5.00 -8.56 -9.16
C LEU A 213 -4.48 -7.35 -8.37
N LEU A 214 -3.18 -7.20 -8.24
CA LEU A 214 -2.53 -6.08 -7.56
C LEU A 214 -2.28 -4.86 -8.45
N GLY A 215 -2.53 -4.97 -9.77
CA GLY A 215 -2.25 -3.88 -10.72
C GLY A 215 -0.76 -3.61 -10.90
N HIS A 216 0.10 -4.62 -10.77
CA HIS A 216 1.53 -4.51 -11.07
C HIS A 216 1.80 -4.52 -12.57
N LYS A 217 2.73 -3.69 -13.03
CA LYS A 217 3.21 -3.69 -14.42
C LYS A 217 4.28 -4.76 -14.70
N ARG A 218 5.00 -5.18 -13.66
CA ARG A 218 6.14 -6.11 -13.74
C ARG A 218 5.99 -7.22 -12.71
N LEU A 219 6.45 -8.41 -13.03
CA LEU A 219 6.40 -9.58 -12.14
C LEU A 219 7.39 -9.51 -10.97
N ASN A 220 8.45 -8.72 -11.08
CA ASN A 220 9.48 -8.64 -10.04
C ASN A 220 8.91 -8.36 -8.64
N ASN A 221 7.85 -7.55 -8.56
CA ASN A 221 7.20 -7.25 -7.28
C ASN A 221 6.45 -8.45 -6.68
N VAL A 222 6.05 -9.42 -7.49
CA VAL A 222 5.36 -10.64 -7.02
C VAL A 222 6.34 -11.59 -6.33
N GLN A 223 7.60 -11.62 -6.78
CA GLN A 223 8.64 -12.44 -6.17
C GLN A 223 8.86 -12.12 -4.68
N HIS A 224 8.64 -10.87 -4.27
CA HIS A 224 8.70 -10.49 -2.86
C HIS A 224 7.63 -11.22 -2.03
N TYR A 225 6.40 -11.34 -2.54
CA TYR A 225 5.32 -12.04 -1.84
C TYR A 225 5.59 -13.53 -1.71
N ARG A 226 6.19 -14.16 -2.73
CA ARG A 226 6.61 -15.56 -2.66
C ARG A 226 7.71 -15.79 -1.60
N LYS A 227 8.70 -14.90 -1.56
CA LYS A 227 9.74 -14.94 -0.52
C LYS A 227 9.15 -14.79 0.88
N MET A 228 8.21 -13.86 1.06
CA MET A 228 7.51 -13.65 2.33
C MET A 228 6.68 -14.87 2.74
N SER A 229 5.93 -15.47 1.83
CA SER A 229 5.15 -16.69 2.07
C SER A 229 6.05 -17.87 2.44
N ASN A 230 7.16 -18.05 1.74
CA ASN A 230 8.15 -19.10 2.05
C ASN A 230 8.80 -18.88 3.42
N GLN A 231 9.15 -17.64 3.77
CA GLN A 231 9.70 -17.31 5.08
C GLN A 231 8.69 -17.63 6.20
N ARG A 232 7.45 -17.20 6.04
CA ARG A 232 6.36 -17.49 6.99
C ARG A 232 6.16 -18.99 7.16
N MET A 233 6.13 -19.76 6.08
CA MET A 233 6.04 -21.22 6.12
C MET A 233 7.24 -21.83 6.86
N ALA A 234 8.46 -21.33 6.63
CA ALA A 234 9.65 -21.78 7.34
C ALA A 234 9.60 -21.48 8.83
N ASP A 235 9.07 -20.34 9.24
CA ASP A 235 8.93 -19.95 10.64
C ASP A 235 7.86 -20.80 11.35
N GLU A 236 6.70 -20.99 10.74
CA GLU A 236 5.62 -21.86 11.26
C GLU A 236 6.06 -23.33 11.42
N THR A 237 6.90 -23.83 10.50
CA THR A 237 7.39 -25.23 10.58
C THR A 237 8.53 -25.44 11.57
N ARG A 238 9.20 -24.38 12.02
CA ARG A 238 10.23 -24.48 13.08
C ARG A 238 9.65 -24.90 14.43
N GLU A 239 8.42 -24.50 14.73
CA GLU A 239 7.74 -24.83 16.00
C GLU A 239 7.28 -26.30 16.05
N VAL A 240 7.29 -27.00 14.91
CA VAL A 240 6.84 -28.40 14.79
C VAL A 240 8.00 -29.40 14.95
N ARG A 241 9.23 -28.92 15.11
CA ARG A 241 10.43 -29.74 15.35
C ARG A 241 10.88 -29.67 16.80
#